data_e934d83edca5df79d7ce3096bf95fb6a
#
_entry.id   e934d83edca5df79d7ce3096bf95fb6a
#
_cell.length_a   1.000
_cell.length_b   1.000
_cell.length_c   1.000
_cell.angle_alpha   90.00
_cell.angle_beta   90.00
_cell.angle_gamma   90.00
#
_symmetry.space_group_name_H-M   'P 1'
#
loop_
_entity.id
_entity.type
_entity.pdbx_description
1 polymer ?
#
loop_
_entity_poly.entity_id
_entity_poly.type
_entity_poly.pdbx_seq_one_letter_code
_entity_poly.pdbx_strand_id
1 'polypeptide(L)'
;MNAIQQKERVDFYMDRSRSARFTFNQYNIAFREVMMAFFDENRKDEIGIRDNLYTLLTTATPTITTPTVTSTYTISHFNYPTDYHFFNNLQVYVDGELARVLPIKGDEINPVLLDSFKAPSNTKIYQKEDSTGYSLYRGVGGTCTASFTYLKAPSNFYIGNESDLVAEGSTLAVSTGYTAVEESVVSGVTYNPGDQFTTTPVPTTLTSGSLILTSVLVDCNLPDTVHEDIAKMVAEYMSGSVENFNKAAFSEKLTKS
;
A
#
# COMPACT_ATOMS: atom_id res chain seq x y z
N MET A 1 -3.98 -13.27 -5.53
CA MET A 1 -4.16 -14.14 -4.32
C MET A 1 -4.75 -13.29 -3.19
N ASN A 2 -5.69 -13.84 -2.41
CA ASN A 2 -6.18 -13.14 -1.21
C ASN A 2 -5.22 -13.34 -0.01
N ALA A 3 -5.49 -12.61 1.10
CA ALA A 3 -4.63 -12.58 2.28
C ALA A 3 -4.39 -13.97 2.90
N ILE A 4 -5.41 -14.83 2.96
CA ILE A 4 -5.28 -16.19 3.50
C ILE A 4 -4.44 -17.07 2.57
N GLN A 5 -4.65 -17.00 1.27
CA GLN A 5 -3.85 -17.74 0.28
C GLN A 5 -2.37 -17.33 0.32
N GLN A 6 -2.09 -16.05 0.56
CA GLN A 6 -0.71 -15.59 0.73
C GLN A 6 -0.07 -16.15 2.02
N LYS A 7 -0.81 -16.16 3.13
CA LYS A 7 -0.35 -16.81 4.36
C LYS A 7 -0.03 -18.29 4.12
N GLU A 8 -0.91 -19.02 3.43
CA GLU A 8 -0.70 -20.43 3.07
C GLU A 8 0.58 -20.65 2.26
N ARG A 9 0.89 -19.71 1.35
CA ARG A 9 2.15 -19.73 0.60
C ARG A 9 3.37 -19.53 1.49
N VAL A 10 3.31 -18.59 2.42
CA VAL A 10 4.37 -18.39 3.41
C VAL A 10 4.59 -19.67 4.23
N ASP A 11 3.52 -20.28 4.73
CA ASP A 11 3.58 -21.53 5.47
C ASP A 11 4.20 -22.68 4.65
N PHE A 12 3.90 -22.75 3.35
CA PHE A 12 4.49 -23.70 2.44
C PHE A 12 6.01 -23.51 2.32
N TYR A 13 6.49 -22.26 2.18
CA TYR A 13 7.93 -21.97 2.09
C TYR A 13 8.69 -22.15 3.40
N MET A 14 8.01 -21.96 4.54
CA MET A 14 8.63 -22.18 5.86
C MET A 14 8.78 -23.66 6.25
N ASP A 15 8.32 -24.60 5.43
CA ASP A 15 8.28 -26.03 5.76
C ASP A 15 7.57 -26.30 7.10
N ARG A 16 6.27 -26.46 7.07
CA ARG A 16 5.37 -26.64 8.23
C ARG A 16 5.82 -27.69 9.26
N SER A 17 6.68 -28.63 8.85
CA SER A 17 7.19 -29.68 9.74
C SER A 17 8.18 -29.16 10.80
N ARG A 18 8.73 -27.96 10.62
CA ARG A 18 9.75 -27.36 11.48
C ARG A 18 9.37 -26.02 12.08
N SER A 19 8.31 -25.38 11.62
CA SER A 19 7.96 -24.04 12.04
C SER A 19 7.27 -24.02 13.39
N ALA A 20 7.71 -23.17 14.30
CA ALA A 20 6.89 -22.70 15.40
C ALA A 20 5.58 -22.13 14.80
N ARG A 21 4.43 -22.36 15.46
CA ARG A 21 3.18 -21.73 15.03
C ARG A 21 3.28 -20.23 15.25
N PHE A 22 3.36 -19.49 14.16
CA PHE A 22 3.30 -18.05 14.21
C PHE A 22 1.85 -17.58 14.43
N THR A 23 1.70 -16.51 15.19
CA THR A 23 0.41 -15.86 15.39
C THR A 23 0.05 -15.01 14.15
N PHE A 24 -1.23 -14.72 13.95
CA PHE A 24 -1.70 -13.82 12.90
C PHE A 24 -1.04 -12.45 12.98
N ASN A 25 -0.83 -11.94 14.20
CA ASN A 25 -0.12 -10.69 14.40
C ASN A 25 1.32 -10.72 13.88
N GLN A 26 2.03 -11.84 14.07
CA GLN A 26 3.40 -11.99 13.52
C GLN A 26 3.40 -12.01 11.99
N TYR A 27 2.43 -12.66 11.35
CA TYR A 27 2.25 -12.57 9.90
C TYR A 27 1.95 -11.15 9.44
N ASN A 28 1.02 -10.45 10.09
CA ASN A 28 0.65 -9.08 9.76
C ASN A 28 1.87 -8.14 9.81
N ILE A 29 2.72 -8.26 10.83
CA ILE A 29 3.95 -7.49 10.97
C ILE A 29 4.93 -7.85 9.84
N ALA A 30 5.19 -9.14 9.63
CA ALA A 30 6.14 -9.61 8.64
C ALA A 30 5.75 -9.19 7.21
N PHE A 31 4.48 -9.35 6.83
CA PHE A 31 3.99 -8.90 5.54
C PHE A 31 4.15 -7.40 5.36
N ARG A 32 3.80 -6.61 6.37
CA ARG A 32 3.93 -5.16 6.32
C ARG A 32 5.37 -4.72 6.09
N GLU A 33 6.31 -5.25 6.87
CA GLU A 33 7.73 -4.91 6.76
C GLU A 33 8.31 -5.31 5.40
N VAL A 34 8.01 -6.53 4.94
CA VAL A 34 8.49 -7.03 3.65
C VAL A 34 7.87 -6.26 2.49
N MET A 35 6.57 -5.97 2.52
CA MET A 35 5.92 -5.20 1.46
C MET A 35 6.49 -3.79 1.35
N MET A 36 6.78 -3.13 2.48
CA MET A 36 7.41 -1.82 2.47
C MET A 36 8.84 -1.88 1.95
N ALA A 37 9.63 -2.88 2.34
CA ALA A 37 10.98 -3.08 1.82
C ALA A 37 10.97 -3.33 0.31
N PHE A 38 10.09 -4.20 -0.17
CA PHE A 38 9.90 -4.47 -1.59
C PHE A 38 9.50 -3.22 -2.37
N PHE A 39 8.57 -2.44 -1.84
CA PHE A 39 8.14 -1.18 -2.41
C PHE A 39 9.32 -0.18 -2.50
N ASP A 40 10.07 0.00 -1.43
CA ASP A 40 11.20 0.93 -1.36
C ASP A 40 12.35 0.54 -2.30
N GLU A 41 12.56 -0.74 -2.53
CA GLU A 41 13.54 -1.25 -3.48
C GLU A 41 13.10 -0.97 -4.93
N ASN A 42 11.88 -1.37 -5.28
CA ASN A 42 11.38 -1.28 -6.66
C ASN A 42 11.03 0.15 -7.09
N ARG A 43 10.72 1.09 -6.16
CA ARG A 43 10.45 2.48 -6.53
C ARG A 43 11.67 3.25 -7.05
N LYS A 44 12.89 2.76 -6.77
CA LYS A 44 14.14 3.35 -7.24
C LYS A 44 14.48 2.97 -8.68
N ASP A 45 13.91 1.90 -9.16
CA ASP A 45 14.06 1.39 -10.51
C ASP A 45 12.82 1.75 -11.34
N GLU A 46 13.04 2.46 -12.46
CA GLU A 46 11.97 2.83 -13.38
C GLU A 46 11.25 1.59 -13.96
N ILE A 47 11.99 0.50 -14.17
CA ILE A 47 11.46 -0.79 -14.59
C ILE A 47 10.62 -1.41 -13.46
N GLY A 48 11.13 -1.39 -12.22
CA GLY A 48 10.43 -1.89 -11.05
C GLY A 48 9.11 -1.16 -10.78
N ILE A 49 9.07 0.17 -10.95
CA ILE A 49 7.81 0.94 -10.90
C ILE A 49 6.86 0.45 -11.98
N ARG A 50 7.34 0.24 -13.19
CA ARG A 50 6.53 -0.12 -14.34
C ARG A 50 5.93 -1.53 -14.23
N ASP A 51 6.73 -2.50 -13.80
CA ASP A 51 6.37 -3.91 -13.85
C ASP A 51 5.84 -4.45 -12.50
N ASN A 52 6.38 -3.95 -11.40
CA ASN A 52 6.08 -4.48 -10.05
C ASN A 52 5.16 -3.58 -9.23
N LEU A 53 5.10 -2.27 -9.53
CA LEU A 53 4.33 -1.30 -8.77
C LEU A 53 3.22 -0.60 -9.59
N TYR A 54 2.95 -1.06 -10.82
CA TYR A 54 2.00 -0.38 -11.71
C TYR A 54 0.57 -0.29 -11.14
N THR A 55 0.15 -1.27 -10.32
CA THR A 55 -1.17 -1.25 -9.66
C THR A 55 -1.29 -0.16 -8.60
N LEU A 56 -0.16 0.34 -8.11
CA LEU A 56 -0.09 1.44 -7.16
C LEU A 56 0.02 2.81 -7.85
N LEU A 57 0.29 2.83 -9.16
CA LEU A 57 0.37 4.06 -9.91
C LEU A 57 -1.04 4.63 -10.14
N THR A 58 -1.25 5.83 -9.65
CA THR A 58 -2.55 6.49 -9.68
C THR A 58 -2.42 7.90 -10.24
N THR A 59 -3.38 8.30 -11.05
CA THR A 59 -3.49 9.67 -11.54
C THR A 59 -4.71 10.34 -10.92
N ALA A 60 -4.51 11.49 -10.31
CA ALA A 60 -5.57 12.32 -9.74
C ALA A 60 -5.61 13.69 -10.41
N THR A 61 -6.80 14.30 -10.41
CA THR A 61 -6.97 15.71 -10.79
C THR A 61 -7.21 16.49 -9.48
N PRO A 62 -6.14 17.05 -8.87
CA PRO A 62 -6.26 17.72 -7.59
C PRO A 62 -7.05 19.03 -7.71
N THR A 63 -7.76 19.40 -6.66
CA THR A 63 -8.38 20.73 -6.56
C THR A 63 -7.29 21.76 -6.37
N ILE A 64 -7.18 22.68 -7.32
CA ILE A 64 -6.21 23.78 -7.28
C ILE A 64 -6.86 24.99 -6.59
N THR A 65 -6.19 25.51 -5.58
CA THR A 65 -6.51 26.80 -4.95
C THR A 65 -5.50 27.85 -5.41
N THR A 66 -5.91 29.13 -5.40
CA THR A 66 -5.03 30.24 -5.79
C THR A 66 -4.92 31.22 -4.64
N PRO A 67 -4.02 30.94 -3.67
CA PRO A 67 -3.91 31.75 -2.46
C PRO A 67 -3.32 33.14 -2.69
N THR A 68 -2.50 33.32 -3.74
CA THR A 68 -1.80 34.59 -3.96
C THR A 68 -1.79 34.97 -5.43
N VAL A 69 -2.21 36.19 -5.71
CA VAL A 69 -2.12 36.82 -7.02
C VAL A 69 -1.37 38.14 -6.86
N THR A 70 -0.28 38.29 -7.61
CA THR A 70 0.51 39.53 -7.67
C THR A 70 0.33 40.18 -9.05
N SER A 71 0.98 41.30 -9.29
CA SER A 71 0.99 41.95 -10.60
C SER A 71 1.83 41.18 -11.63
N THR A 72 2.71 40.29 -11.22
CA THR A 72 3.70 39.62 -12.08
C THR A 72 3.55 38.10 -12.14
N TYR A 73 3.02 37.47 -11.09
CA TYR A 73 2.83 36.02 -11.02
C TYR A 73 1.65 35.65 -10.13
N THR A 74 1.24 34.42 -10.27
CA THR A 74 0.19 33.79 -9.45
C THR A 74 0.75 32.55 -8.78
N ILE A 75 0.43 32.34 -7.50
CA ILE A 75 0.73 31.09 -6.80
C ILE A 75 -0.57 30.29 -6.72
N SER A 76 -0.55 29.10 -7.28
CA SER A 76 -1.62 28.10 -7.15
C SER A 76 -1.10 26.93 -6.32
N HIS A 77 -1.95 26.35 -5.50
CA HIS A 77 -1.57 25.27 -4.59
C HIS A 77 -2.55 24.12 -4.68
N PHE A 78 -2.05 22.88 -4.51
CA PHE A 78 -2.87 21.70 -4.27
C PHE A 78 -2.22 20.79 -3.24
N ASN A 79 -3.07 20.13 -2.43
CA ASN A 79 -2.63 19.21 -1.40
C ASN A 79 -2.33 17.83 -1.98
N TYR A 80 -1.45 17.09 -1.29
CA TYR A 80 -1.27 15.66 -1.57
C TYR A 80 -2.58 14.90 -1.36
N PRO A 81 -2.88 13.91 -2.20
CA PRO A 81 -3.87 12.89 -1.87
C PRO A 81 -3.52 12.19 -0.55
N THR A 82 -4.54 11.71 0.17
CA THR A 82 -4.33 11.07 1.48
C THR A 82 -3.54 9.76 1.41
N ASP A 83 -3.55 9.11 0.25
CA ASP A 83 -2.82 7.89 -0.06
C ASP A 83 -1.50 8.12 -0.81
N TYR A 84 -1.07 9.39 -0.95
CA TYR A 84 0.19 9.76 -1.60
C TYR A 84 1.39 9.22 -0.83
N HIS A 85 2.30 8.59 -1.57
CA HIS A 85 3.57 8.13 -1.01
C HIS A 85 4.78 8.64 -1.79
N PHE A 86 4.74 8.59 -3.12
CA PHE A 86 5.87 9.00 -3.94
C PHE A 86 5.44 9.69 -5.24
N PHE A 87 6.11 10.79 -5.57
CA PHE A 87 5.90 11.55 -6.80
C PHE A 87 6.37 10.76 -8.03
N ASN A 88 5.54 10.75 -9.07
CA ASN A 88 5.93 10.23 -10.38
C ASN A 88 5.94 11.33 -11.44
N ASN A 89 4.80 11.99 -11.69
CA ASN A 89 4.69 13.01 -12.73
C ASN A 89 3.63 14.06 -12.40
N LEU A 90 3.86 15.28 -12.88
CA LEU A 90 2.89 16.37 -12.82
C LEU A 90 2.75 17.04 -14.16
N GLN A 91 1.55 17.07 -14.71
CA GLN A 91 1.18 17.83 -15.88
C GLN A 91 0.28 18.98 -15.44
N VAL A 92 0.57 20.19 -15.89
CA VAL A 92 -0.20 21.39 -15.57
C VAL A 92 -0.70 22.02 -16.86
N TYR A 93 -1.97 22.37 -16.89
CA TYR A 93 -2.61 23.03 -18.01
C TYR A 93 -3.09 24.42 -17.58
N VAL A 94 -2.84 25.41 -18.40
CA VAL A 94 -3.38 26.77 -18.25
C VAL A 94 -4.20 27.10 -19.48
N ASP A 95 -5.48 27.41 -19.26
CA ASP A 95 -6.48 27.61 -20.31
C ASP A 95 -6.56 26.45 -21.34
N GLY A 96 -6.31 25.21 -20.87
CA GLY A 96 -6.31 24.00 -21.68
C GLY A 96 -4.98 23.69 -22.39
N GLU A 97 -4.01 24.58 -22.35
CA GLU A 97 -2.68 24.39 -22.95
C GLU A 97 -1.70 23.80 -21.94
N LEU A 98 -0.96 22.76 -22.36
CA LEU A 98 0.04 22.11 -21.52
C LEU A 98 1.23 23.04 -21.26
N ALA A 99 1.51 23.33 -20.00
CA ALA A 99 2.65 24.13 -19.59
C ALA A 99 3.87 23.25 -19.26
N ARG A 100 5.07 23.81 -19.47
CA ARG A 100 6.32 23.19 -19.03
C ARG A 100 6.47 23.39 -17.52
N VAL A 101 6.50 22.31 -16.74
CA VAL A 101 6.71 22.34 -15.31
C VAL A 101 8.18 22.12 -14.98
N LEU A 102 8.76 22.99 -14.15
CA LEU A 102 10.15 22.95 -13.73
C LEU A 102 10.19 22.86 -12.20
N PRO A 103 10.79 21.80 -11.63
CA PRO A 103 10.97 21.73 -10.18
C PRO A 103 11.95 22.81 -9.71
N ILE A 104 11.67 23.41 -8.54
CA ILE A 104 12.51 24.43 -7.93
C ILE A 104 12.60 24.22 -6.42
N LYS A 105 13.79 24.44 -5.86
CA LYS A 105 13.99 24.40 -4.41
C LYS A 105 13.50 25.68 -3.74
N GLY A 106 13.15 25.58 -2.46
CA GLY A 106 12.55 26.69 -1.71
C GLY A 106 13.38 27.97 -1.66
N ASP A 107 14.69 27.85 -1.61
CA ASP A 107 15.65 28.96 -1.57
C ASP A 107 15.92 29.60 -2.95
N GLU A 108 15.66 28.87 -4.04
CA GLU A 108 15.90 29.32 -5.41
C GLU A 108 14.73 30.13 -5.99
N ILE A 109 13.56 30.10 -5.36
CA ILE A 109 12.34 30.70 -5.93
C ILE A 109 12.44 32.23 -5.98
N ASN A 110 12.96 32.91 -4.96
CA ASN A 110 13.06 34.36 -4.92
C ASN A 110 13.95 34.94 -6.04
N PRO A 111 15.16 34.42 -6.28
CA PRO A 111 15.96 34.83 -7.44
C PRO A 111 15.24 34.66 -8.77
N VAL A 112 14.48 33.58 -8.94
CA VAL A 112 13.72 33.32 -10.17
C VAL A 112 12.57 34.32 -10.37
N LEU A 113 11.86 34.69 -9.30
CA LEU A 113 10.76 35.65 -9.36
C LEU A 113 11.22 37.08 -9.67
N LEU A 114 12.46 37.43 -9.30
CA LEU A 114 13.07 38.73 -9.54
C LEU A 114 13.73 38.86 -10.90
N ASP A 115 14.06 37.74 -11.56
CA ASP A 115 14.70 37.71 -12.88
C ASP A 115 13.64 37.73 -13.98
N SER A 116 13.53 38.80 -14.73
CA SER A 116 12.55 38.96 -15.82
C SER A 116 12.66 37.90 -16.92
N PHE A 117 13.84 37.29 -17.12
CA PHE A 117 14.05 36.23 -18.14
C PHE A 117 13.67 34.84 -17.58
N LYS A 118 13.73 34.68 -16.29
CA LYS A 118 13.38 33.40 -15.62
C LYS A 118 11.97 33.40 -15.04
N ALA A 119 11.33 34.55 -14.94
CA ALA A 119 10.01 34.72 -14.35
C ALA A 119 9.00 33.66 -14.85
N PRO A 120 8.09 33.19 -13.97
CA PRO A 120 7.07 32.26 -14.36
C PRO A 120 6.11 32.85 -15.39
N SER A 121 5.59 32.02 -16.28
CA SER A 121 4.57 32.37 -17.27
C SER A 121 3.51 31.27 -17.34
N ASN A 122 2.45 31.46 -18.14
CA ASN A 122 1.44 30.42 -18.33
C ASN A 122 1.94 29.21 -19.13
N THR A 123 3.08 29.35 -19.83
CA THR A 123 3.74 28.25 -20.55
C THR A 123 4.93 27.65 -19.80
N LYS A 124 5.45 28.35 -18.76
CA LYS A 124 6.58 27.93 -17.94
C LYS A 124 6.25 28.12 -16.46
N ILE A 125 5.99 27.04 -15.78
CA ILE A 125 5.54 26.98 -14.38
C ILE A 125 6.65 26.41 -13.53
N TYR A 126 6.89 27.00 -12.37
CA TYR A 126 7.78 26.42 -11.38
C TYR A 126 6.97 25.69 -10.30
N GLN A 127 7.38 24.46 -10.04
CA GLN A 127 6.78 23.60 -9.01
C GLN A 127 7.70 23.60 -7.79
N LYS A 128 7.15 23.98 -6.65
CA LYS A 128 7.82 23.87 -5.35
C LYS A 128 7.07 22.88 -4.48
N GLU A 129 7.80 21.93 -3.92
CA GLU A 129 7.26 21.01 -2.94
C GLU A 129 7.15 21.66 -1.56
N ASP A 130 6.00 21.51 -0.93
CA ASP A 130 5.71 21.97 0.42
C ASP A 130 5.34 20.76 1.30
N SER A 131 5.24 20.95 2.61
CA SER A 131 4.91 19.87 3.57
C SER A 131 3.53 19.24 3.35
N THR A 132 2.63 19.92 2.67
CA THR A 132 1.23 19.49 2.46
C THR A 132 0.87 19.23 1.00
N GLY A 133 1.74 19.59 0.06
CA GLY A 133 1.45 19.49 -1.37
C GLY A 133 2.44 20.22 -2.25
N TYR A 134 1.95 20.77 -3.35
CA TYR A 134 2.76 21.51 -4.32
C TYR A 134 2.24 22.93 -4.52
N SER A 135 3.16 23.89 -4.52
CA SER A 135 2.94 25.26 -4.95
C SER A 135 3.42 25.45 -6.37
N LEU A 136 2.54 25.98 -7.23
CA LEU A 136 2.77 26.24 -8.63
C LEU A 136 2.87 27.75 -8.87
N TYR A 137 4.05 28.22 -9.25
CA TYR A 137 4.31 29.62 -9.61
C TYR A 137 4.14 29.76 -11.12
N ARG A 138 3.13 30.51 -11.54
CA ARG A 138 2.73 30.70 -12.95
C ARG A 138 2.51 32.17 -13.29
N GLY A 139 2.27 32.46 -14.57
CA GLY A 139 1.85 33.79 -15.02
C GLY A 139 0.51 34.22 -14.41
N VAL A 140 0.23 35.51 -14.53
CA VAL A 140 -1.04 36.10 -14.05
C VAL A 140 -2.18 35.71 -14.98
N GLY A 141 -3.34 35.42 -14.41
CA GLY A 141 -4.56 35.08 -15.13
C GLY A 141 -4.61 33.61 -15.57
N GLY A 142 -5.68 33.26 -16.28
CA GLY A 142 -5.97 31.93 -16.79
C GLY A 142 -6.47 30.92 -15.75
N THR A 143 -7.19 29.91 -16.25
CA THR A 143 -7.66 28.77 -15.45
C THR A 143 -6.59 27.69 -15.41
N CYS A 144 -6.19 27.30 -14.20
CA CYS A 144 -5.15 26.29 -13.99
C CYS A 144 -5.77 24.96 -13.56
N THR A 145 -5.41 23.89 -14.25
CA THR A 145 -5.73 22.50 -13.88
C THR A 145 -4.48 21.65 -13.85
N ALA A 146 -4.46 20.58 -13.10
CA ALA A 146 -3.33 19.67 -13.02
C ALA A 146 -3.77 18.21 -13.11
N SER A 147 -2.90 17.40 -13.70
CA SER A 147 -2.96 15.93 -13.64
C SER A 147 -1.73 15.45 -12.88
N PHE A 148 -1.95 14.86 -11.73
CA PHE A 148 -0.92 14.45 -10.78
C PHE A 148 -0.85 12.94 -10.72
N THR A 149 0.27 12.38 -11.18
CA THR A 149 0.52 10.94 -11.15
C THR A 149 1.51 10.62 -10.02
N TYR A 150 1.15 9.67 -9.18
CA TYR A 150 1.91 9.30 -7.99
C TYR A 150 1.77 7.81 -7.68
N LEU A 151 2.67 7.28 -6.88
CA LEU A 151 2.56 5.96 -6.29
C LEU A 151 1.84 6.08 -4.94
N LYS A 152 0.80 5.25 -4.77
CA LYS A 152 0.14 5.05 -3.47
C LYS A 152 1.03 4.20 -2.57
N ALA A 153 0.89 4.37 -1.25
CA ALA A 153 1.43 3.40 -0.31
C ALA A 153 0.80 2.01 -0.56
N PRO A 154 1.56 0.91 -0.41
CA PRO A 154 0.96 -0.41 -0.37
C PRO A 154 -0.12 -0.48 0.70
N SER A 155 -1.18 -1.28 0.47
CA SER A 155 -2.20 -1.50 1.49
C SER A 155 -1.57 -2.13 2.73
N ASN A 156 -2.09 -1.79 3.92
CA ASN A 156 -1.73 -2.51 5.12
C ASN A 156 -2.33 -3.91 5.04
N PHE A 157 -1.55 -4.87 4.55
CA PHE A 157 -1.93 -6.28 4.53
C PHE A 157 -2.38 -6.74 5.92
N TYR A 158 -3.53 -7.39 6.00
CA TYR A 158 -4.09 -7.82 7.28
C TYR A 158 -4.91 -9.10 7.11
N ILE A 159 -4.56 -10.12 7.89
CA ILE A 159 -5.23 -11.43 7.89
C ILE A 159 -6.16 -11.63 9.10
N GLY A 160 -6.46 -10.59 9.85
CA GLY A 160 -7.23 -10.66 11.10
C GLY A 160 -6.35 -11.00 12.29
N ASN A 161 -6.99 -11.27 13.43
CA ASN A 161 -6.38 -11.78 14.66
C ASN A 161 -7.00 -13.14 14.99
N GLU A 162 -6.38 -13.88 15.90
CA GLU A 162 -6.91 -15.14 16.42
C GLU A 162 -8.31 -14.97 17.05
N SER A 163 -8.60 -13.79 17.61
CA SER A 163 -9.92 -13.45 18.17
C SER A 163 -11.02 -13.24 17.13
N ASP A 164 -10.66 -13.02 15.86
CA ASP A 164 -11.60 -12.82 14.76
C ASP A 164 -12.04 -14.15 14.12
N LEU A 165 -11.43 -15.26 14.56
CA LEU A 165 -11.75 -16.60 14.09
C LEU A 165 -13.11 -17.06 14.60
N VAL A 166 -13.93 -17.59 13.70
CA VAL A 166 -15.17 -18.28 14.02
C VAL A 166 -14.83 -19.75 14.26
N ALA A 167 -15.09 -20.21 15.49
CA ALA A 167 -14.79 -21.56 15.89
C ALA A 167 -15.83 -22.57 15.39
N GLU A 168 -15.42 -23.84 15.29
CA GLU A 168 -16.28 -24.99 15.04
C GLU A 168 -17.52 -25.00 15.97
N GLY A 169 -18.65 -25.39 15.43
CA GLY A 169 -19.95 -25.39 16.13
C GLY A 169 -20.67 -24.04 16.17
N SER A 170 -20.04 -22.97 15.71
CA SER A 170 -20.66 -21.64 15.68
C SER A 170 -21.74 -21.54 14.62
N THR A 171 -22.82 -20.84 14.95
CA THR A 171 -23.85 -20.45 13.96
C THR A 171 -23.37 -19.20 13.24
N LEU A 172 -23.33 -19.26 11.91
CA LEU A 172 -22.88 -18.17 11.07
C LEU A 172 -23.99 -17.11 10.88
N ALA A 173 -23.59 -15.85 10.88
CA ALA A 173 -24.51 -14.76 10.58
C ALA A 173 -25.04 -14.85 9.15
N VAL A 174 -26.33 -14.59 8.95
CA VAL A 174 -26.98 -14.66 7.64
C VAL A 174 -26.50 -13.55 6.71
N SER A 175 -26.48 -13.80 5.41
CA SER A 175 -26.06 -12.84 4.37
C SER A 175 -24.67 -12.20 4.64
N THR A 176 -23.78 -12.94 5.27
CA THR A 176 -22.45 -12.47 5.70
C THR A 176 -21.38 -13.22 4.92
N GLY A 177 -20.36 -12.49 4.45
CA GLY A 177 -19.21 -13.06 3.73
C GLY A 177 -18.19 -13.62 4.71
N TYR A 178 -17.76 -14.86 4.48
CA TYR A 178 -16.71 -15.56 5.22
C TYR A 178 -15.61 -16.04 4.28
N THR A 179 -14.41 -16.15 4.82
CA THR A 179 -13.25 -16.76 4.15
C THR A 179 -12.76 -17.92 5.01
N ALA A 180 -12.53 -19.08 4.40
CA ALA A 180 -11.95 -20.22 5.08
C ALA A 180 -10.48 -19.96 5.40
N VAL A 181 -10.07 -20.18 6.66
CA VAL A 181 -8.69 -20.01 7.13
C VAL A 181 -7.93 -21.34 7.03
N GLU A 182 -8.63 -22.43 7.19
CA GLU A 182 -8.18 -23.80 6.99
C GLU A 182 -9.28 -24.59 6.27
N GLU A 183 -9.04 -25.84 5.91
CA GLU A 183 -10.10 -26.67 5.34
C GLU A 183 -11.30 -26.71 6.29
N SER A 184 -12.43 -26.19 5.81
CA SER A 184 -13.60 -25.94 6.62
C SER A 184 -14.85 -26.55 5.99
N VAL A 185 -15.75 -27.10 6.78
CA VAL A 185 -17.00 -27.69 6.31
C VAL A 185 -18.18 -26.88 6.87
N VAL A 186 -18.99 -26.35 5.97
CA VAL A 186 -20.20 -25.58 6.28
C VAL A 186 -21.38 -26.24 5.59
N SER A 187 -22.35 -26.71 6.35
CA SER A 187 -23.55 -27.40 5.83
C SER A 187 -23.24 -28.52 4.81
N GLY A 188 -22.15 -29.28 5.05
CA GLY A 188 -21.74 -30.40 4.19
C GLY A 188 -20.96 -29.99 2.94
N VAL A 189 -20.67 -28.72 2.76
CA VAL A 189 -19.81 -28.21 1.69
C VAL A 189 -18.41 -27.93 2.24
N THR A 190 -17.37 -28.47 1.59
CA THR A 190 -15.96 -28.24 1.96
C THR A 190 -15.42 -27.00 1.27
N TYR A 191 -14.77 -26.12 2.03
CA TYR A 191 -14.06 -24.93 1.58
C TYR A 191 -12.58 -25.06 1.91
N ASN A 192 -11.72 -24.82 0.92
CA ASN A 192 -10.27 -24.80 1.12
C ASN A 192 -9.79 -23.45 1.69
N PRO A 193 -8.58 -23.37 2.27
CA PRO A 193 -8.02 -22.11 2.73
C PRO A 193 -8.07 -21.03 1.65
N GLY A 194 -8.62 -19.86 1.99
CA GLY A 194 -8.81 -18.73 1.08
C GLY A 194 -10.10 -18.77 0.26
N ASP A 195 -10.88 -19.84 0.26
CA ASP A 195 -12.19 -19.86 -0.40
C ASP A 195 -13.14 -18.89 0.30
N GLN A 196 -13.84 -18.10 -0.49
CA GLN A 196 -14.81 -17.10 -0.01
C GLN A 196 -16.23 -17.55 -0.35
N PHE A 197 -17.13 -17.38 0.59
CA PHE A 197 -18.55 -17.66 0.38
C PHE A 197 -19.40 -16.68 1.19
N THR A 198 -20.66 -16.53 0.79
CA THR A 198 -21.66 -15.76 1.53
C THR A 198 -22.71 -16.70 2.06
N THR A 199 -23.04 -16.58 3.34
CA THR A 199 -24.10 -17.39 3.95
C THR A 199 -25.47 -17.06 3.36
N THR A 200 -26.28 -18.09 3.21
CA THR A 200 -27.68 -17.94 2.76
C THR A 200 -28.54 -17.30 3.87
N PRO A 201 -29.77 -16.86 3.56
CA PRO A 201 -30.72 -16.36 4.57
C PRO A 201 -31.16 -17.38 5.62
N VAL A 202 -30.68 -18.60 5.56
CA VAL A 202 -30.97 -19.68 6.53
C VAL A 202 -29.77 -19.80 7.48
N PRO A 203 -29.98 -19.92 8.79
CA PRO A 203 -28.91 -20.17 9.75
C PRO A 203 -28.05 -21.37 9.34
N THR A 204 -26.77 -21.18 9.27
CA THR A 204 -25.79 -22.15 8.80
C THR A 204 -24.77 -22.37 9.91
N THR A 205 -24.34 -23.60 10.14
CA THR A 205 -23.38 -23.94 11.21
C THR A 205 -22.06 -24.36 10.59
N LEU A 206 -20.95 -23.88 11.15
CA LEU A 206 -19.61 -24.36 10.86
C LEU A 206 -19.46 -25.76 11.51
N THR A 207 -19.28 -26.78 10.69
CA THR A 207 -19.21 -28.17 11.15
C THR A 207 -17.76 -28.57 11.54
N SER A 208 -16.77 -28.04 10.81
CA SER A 208 -15.35 -28.23 11.12
C SER A 208 -14.51 -27.12 10.51
N GLY A 209 -13.32 -26.92 11.04
CA GLY A 209 -12.37 -25.90 10.57
C GLY A 209 -12.56 -24.54 11.22
N SER A 210 -12.00 -23.50 10.61
CA SER A 210 -12.08 -22.12 11.08
C SER A 210 -12.34 -21.13 9.94
N LEU A 211 -13.16 -20.14 10.22
CA LEU A 211 -13.55 -19.09 9.29
C LEU A 211 -13.18 -17.72 9.84
N ILE A 212 -13.04 -16.76 8.95
CA ILE A 212 -12.93 -15.34 9.31
C ILE A 212 -13.90 -14.53 8.47
N LEU A 213 -14.38 -13.40 9.00
CA LEU A 213 -15.18 -12.47 8.22
C LEU A 213 -14.35 -11.90 7.07
N THR A 214 -14.84 -12.01 5.83
CA THR A 214 -14.13 -11.50 4.65
C THR A 214 -13.87 -10.00 4.74
N SER A 215 -14.74 -9.24 5.40
CA SER A 215 -14.59 -7.79 5.61
C SER A 215 -13.44 -7.40 6.55
N VAL A 216 -12.90 -8.33 7.33
CA VAL A 216 -11.74 -8.09 8.21
C VAL A 216 -10.44 -8.18 7.43
N LEU A 217 -10.40 -8.96 6.34
CA LEU A 217 -9.20 -9.20 5.56
C LEU A 217 -8.84 -7.98 4.70
N VAL A 218 -7.56 -7.66 4.61
CA VAL A 218 -7.02 -6.66 3.67
C VAL A 218 -5.97 -7.35 2.80
N ASP A 219 -6.30 -7.50 1.53
CA ASP A 219 -5.42 -8.15 0.56
C ASP A 219 -4.24 -7.25 0.16
N CYS A 220 -3.17 -7.88 -0.32
CA CYS A 220 -2.05 -7.19 -0.94
C CYS A 220 -2.53 -6.51 -2.24
N ASN A 221 -2.30 -5.20 -2.36
CA ASN A 221 -2.64 -4.42 -3.55
C ASN A 221 -1.51 -4.31 -4.58
N LEU A 222 -0.42 -5.04 -4.37
CA LEU A 222 0.63 -5.21 -5.37
C LEU A 222 0.16 -6.14 -6.49
N PRO A 223 0.80 -6.10 -7.68
CA PRO A 223 0.44 -6.99 -8.78
C PRO A 223 0.55 -8.48 -8.42
N ASP A 224 -0.34 -9.30 -8.95
CA ASP A 224 -0.33 -10.75 -8.71
C ASP A 224 0.99 -11.43 -9.10
N THR A 225 1.72 -10.84 -10.05
CA THR A 225 3.04 -11.34 -10.52
C THR A 225 4.10 -11.34 -9.42
N VAL A 226 3.97 -10.49 -8.39
CA VAL A 226 4.95 -10.37 -7.30
C VAL A 226 4.49 -11.04 -6.00
N HIS A 227 3.25 -11.53 -5.93
CA HIS A 227 2.71 -12.14 -4.71
C HIS A 227 3.53 -13.35 -4.23
N GLU A 228 4.06 -14.14 -5.17
CA GLU A 228 4.90 -15.30 -4.88
C GLU A 228 6.25 -14.88 -4.27
N ASP A 229 6.85 -13.81 -4.81
CA ASP A 229 8.13 -13.30 -4.30
C ASP A 229 7.96 -12.66 -2.91
N ILE A 230 6.86 -11.92 -2.70
CA ILE A 230 6.51 -11.41 -1.37
C ILE A 230 6.36 -12.57 -0.36
N ALA A 231 5.66 -13.64 -0.73
CA ALA A 231 5.49 -14.79 0.17
C ALA A 231 6.83 -15.46 0.54
N LYS A 232 7.76 -15.60 -0.41
CA LYS A 232 9.13 -16.10 -0.16
C LYS A 232 9.90 -15.19 0.78
N MET A 233 9.90 -13.87 0.50
CA MET A 233 10.58 -12.88 1.33
C MET A 233 10.02 -12.85 2.77
N VAL A 234 8.70 -12.99 2.93
CA VAL A 234 8.06 -13.10 4.26
C VAL A 234 8.51 -14.37 4.97
N ALA A 235 8.55 -15.50 4.28
CA ALA A 235 9.02 -16.77 4.84
C ALA A 235 10.49 -16.67 5.30
N GLU A 236 11.35 -16.05 4.50
CA GLU A 236 12.76 -15.79 4.85
C GLU A 236 12.88 -14.86 6.06
N TYR A 237 12.12 -13.75 6.07
CA TYR A 237 12.08 -12.81 7.18
C TYR A 237 11.67 -13.49 8.49
N MET A 238 10.59 -14.28 8.47
CA MET A 238 10.08 -14.98 9.64
C MET A 238 11.05 -16.09 10.09
N SER A 239 11.65 -16.84 9.17
CA SER A 239 12.64 -17.88 9.47
C SER A 239 13.91 -17.28 10.09
N GLY A 240 14.40 -16.17 9.55
CA GLY A 240 15.57 -15.46 10.09
C GLY A 240 15.31 -14.90 11.49
N SER A 241 14.10 -14.45 11.79
CA SER A 241 13.72 -14.00 13.14
C SER A 241 13.75 -15.14 14.16
N VAL A 242 13.31 -16.35 13.77
CA VAL A 242 13.37 -17.55 14.63
C VAL A 242 14.81 -18.00 14.89
N GLU A 243 15.66 -17.98 13.87
CA GLU A 243 17.08 -18.34 14.04
C GLU A 243 17.81 -17.38 14.98
N ASN A 244 17.55 -16.07 14.86
CA ASN A 244 18.12 -15.06 15.73
C ASN A 244 17.62 -15.22 17.18
N PHE A 245 16.35 -15.53 17.38
CA PHE A 245 15.78 -15.79 18.69
C PHE A 245 16.39 -17.06 19.33
N ASN A 246 16.53 -18.13 18.56
CA ASN A 246 17.14 -19.37 19.03
C ASN A 246 18.63 -19.18 19.39
N LYS A 247 19.38 -18.39 18.59
CA LYS A 247 20.77 -18.02 18.90
C LYS A 247 20.86 -17.21 20.20
N ALA A 248 19.98 -16.23 20.41
CA ALA A 248 19.94 -15.43 21.62
C ALA A 248 19.60 -16.28 22.86
N ALA A 249 18.60 -17.14 22.77
CA ALA A 249 18.22 -18.06 23.85
C ALA A 249 19.33 -19.07 24.18
N PHE A 250 20.07 -19.53 23.18
CA PHE A 250 21.21 -20.44 23.37
C PHE A 250 22.40 -19.72 24.04
N SER A 251 22.70 -18.48 23.64
CA SER A 251 23.76 -17.67 24.25
C SER A 251 23.45 -17.34 25.72
N GLU A 252 22.19 -17.08 26.06
CA GLU A 252 21.77 -16.84 27.43
C GLU A 252 21.91 -18.10 28.33
N LYS A 253 21.68 -19.29 27.78
CA LYS A 253 21.93 -20.54 28.50
C LYS A 253 23.42 -20.79 28.77
N LEU A 254 24.29 -20.46 27.82
CA LEU A 254 25.74 -20.62 27.96
C LEU A 254 26.35 -19.63 28.97
N THR A 255 25.75 -18.44 29.16
CA THR A 255 26.23 -17.46 30.15
C THR A 255 25.77 -17.74 31.58
N LYS A 256 24.77 -18.64 31.76
CA LYS A 256 24.23 -19.04 33.06
C LYS A 256 24.76 -20.41 33.54
N SER A 257 25.60 -21.08 32.79
CA SER A 257 26.33 -22.31 33.15
C SER A 257 27.77 -22.02 33.54
#